data_3ca6e8eae9fc1a9a77b22b0f6630e11b
#
_entry.id   3ca6e8eae9fc1a9a77b22b0f6630e11b
#
_cell.length_a   1.000
_cell.length_b   1.000
_cell.length_c   1.000
_cell.angle_alpha   90.00
_cell.angle_beta   90.00
_cell.angle_gamma   90.00
#
_symmetry.space_group_name_H-M   'P 1'
#
loop_
_entity.id
_entity.type
_entity.pdbx_description
1 polymer ?
#
loop_
_entity_poly.entity_id
_entity_poly.type
_entity_poly.pdbx_seq_one_letter_code
_entity_poly.pdbx_strand_id
1 'polypeptide(L)'
;SCSDFAIELGINIPTGKDSLSMKQKYPNDEVIAPGTVIISAAGNCTNITKVVEPTLQKNGGSIYYINLSQDDFKLGGSSFAQILNKIGNETPDVKDAVQFSTTFNAIQDLIKAGKIKAGHDVGSGGLITTLLEMCFADKNLGANLDLTSLGEADALRVLFAENISLVFQADESVEAVLTAKGVKFHKIGAATNQSTLNVVNGSQSYAFDIEHLRDVWYKTSYLLDRKQSGEVKAKERFDNYKNQVLSYEFAPGWNGSFAK
;
A
#
# COMPACT_ATOMS: atom_id res chain seq x y z
N SER A 1 10.92 12.56 17.14
CA SER A 1 10.37 11.35 16.51
C SER A 1 11.11 10.96 15.23
N CYS A 2 11.05 11.71 14.09
CA CYS A 2 11.74 11.32 12.85
C CYS A 2 13.26 11.16 13.03
N SER A 3 13.91 12.13 13.68
CA SER A 3 15.35 12.07 13.98
C SER A 3 15.71 10.89 14.88
N ASP A 4 14.96 10.68 15.93
CA ASP A 4 15.21 9.60 16.90
C ASP A 4 15.08 8.25 16.23
N PHE A 5 14.01 8.05 15.43
CA PHE A 5 13.80 6.82 14.67
C PHE A 5 14.91 6.57 13.63
N ALA A 6 15.37 7.61 12.92
CA ALA A 6 16.48 7.49 11.99
C ALA A 6 17.78 7.09 12.69
N ILE A 7 18.05 7.65 13.90
CA ILE A 7 19.21 7.29 14.72
C ILE A 7 19.13 5.83 15.18
N GLU A 8 17.97 5.39 15.68
CA GLU A 8 17.74 4.01 16.11
C GLU A 8 17.88 3.00 14.97
N LEU A 9 17.47 3.35 13.76
CA LEU A 9 17.67 2.54 12.56
C LEU A 9 19.10 2.60 11.98
N GLY A 10 19.94 3.51 12.45
CA GLY A 10 21.27 3.74 11.91
C GLY A 10 21.26 4.36 10.51
N ILE A 11 20.20 5.12 10.19
CA ILE A 11 20.06 5.78 8.87
C ILE A 11 20.52 7.22 8.99
N ASN A 12 21.38 7.63 8.04
CA ASN A 12 21.81 9.03 7.91
C ASN A 12 20.86 9.79 6.97
N ILE A 13 20.39 10.95 7.41
CA ILE A 13 19.66 11.91 6.58
C ILE A 13 20.62 13.08 6.29
N PRO A 14 21.41 13.01 5.20
CA PRO A 14 22.56 13.90 4.99
C PRO A 14 22.16 15.32 4.56
N THR A 15 20.95 15.52 4.07
CA THR A 15 20.50 16.79 3.53
C THR A 15 19.01 16.97 3.71
N GLY A 16 18.57 18.21 3.77
CA GLY A 16 17.18 18.60 3.83
C GLY A 16 16.91 19.85 2.99
N LYS A 17 15.66 20.06 2.66
CA LYS A 17 15.16 21.29 2.04
C LYS A 17 13.89 21.69 2.77
N ASP A 18 13.97 22.81 3.50
CA ASP A 18 12.89 23.30 4.33
C ASP A 18 12.09 24.41 3.64
N SER A 19 10.77 24.38 3.74
CA SER A 19 9.84 25.38 3.22
C SER A 19 8.57 25.42 4.05
N LEU A 20 8.69 25.88 5.30
CA LEU A 20 7.57 25.95 6.25
C LEU A 20 6.69 27.21 6.09
N SER A 21 7.12 28.18 5.29
CA SER A 21 6.42 29.48 5.10
C SER A 21 5.64 29.57 3.79
N MET A 22 5.42 28.47 3.09
CA MET A 22 4.71 28.49 1.83
C MET A 22 3.24 28.77 2.02
N LYS A 23 2.77 29.84 1.37
CA LYS A 23 1.36 30.20 1.33
C LYS A 23 1.00 30.88 0.02
N GLN A 24 -0.23 30.68 -0.41
CA GLN A 24 -0.82 31.38 -1.56
C GLN A 24 -2.00 32.21 -1.09
N LYS A 25 -1.94 33.54 -1.37
CA LYS A 25 -3.05 34.44 -1.11
C LYS A 25 -3.92 34.58 -2.36
N TYR A 26 -5.21 34.54 -2.15
CA TYR A 26 -6.26 34.84 -3.10
C TYR A 26 -7.04 36.08 -2.60
N PRO A 27 -7.89 36.73 -3.43
CA PRO A 27 -8.60 37.92 -3.00
C PRO A 27 -9.43 37.79 -1.71
N ASN A 28 -10.01 36.60 -1.48
CA ASN A 28 -10.88 36.33 -0.35
C ASN A 28 -10.47 35.05 0.44
N ASP A 29 -9.26 34.53 0.21
CA ASP A 29 -8.80 33.29 0.83
C ASP A 29 -7.28 33.24 0.92
N GLU A 30 -6.78 32.40 1.83
CA GLU A 30 -5.34 32.10 1.95
C GLU A 30 -5.16 30.61 2.15
N VAL A 31 -4.39 29.97 1.28
CA VAL A 31 -4.00 28.55 1.42
C VAL A 31 -2.60 28.49 2.02
N ILE A 32 -2.50 27.87 3.16
CA ILE A 32 -1.24 27.67 3.90
C ILE A 32 -0.81 26.20 3.72
N ALA A 33 0.44 25.98 3.31
CA ALA A 33 1.00 24.63 3.25
C ALA A 33 1.11 24.04 4.66
N PRO A 34 0.58 22.85 4.92
CA PRO A 34 0.73 22.19 6.20
C PRO A 34 2.20 21.82 6.45
N GLY A 35 2.63 21.85 7.71
CA GLY A 35 3.95 21.36 8.10
C GLY A 35 4.05 19.85 7.79
N THR A 36 4.85 19.50 6.79
CA THR A 36 4.97 18.13 6.28
C THR A 36 6.44 17.73 6.23
N VAL A 37 6.74 16.51 6.69
CA VAL A 37 8.06 15.90 6.55
C VAL A 37 7.97 14.80 5.48
N ILE A 38 8.76 14.94 4.41
CA ILE A 38 8.86 13.95 3.34
C ILE A 38 10.30 13.44 3.32
N ILE A 39 10.46 12.13 3.52
CA ILE A 39 11.76 11.46 3.47
C ILE A 39 11.85 10.67 2.17
N SER A 40 12.88 10.95 1.38
CA SER A 40 13.23 10.17 0.19
C SER A 40 14.46 9.32 0.48
N ALA A 41 14.42 8.06 0.08
CA ALA A 41 15.54 7.15 0.23
C ALA A 41 15.92 6.55 -1.13
N ALA A 42 17.22 6.34 -1.34
CA ALA A 42 17.75 5.67 -2.51
C ALA A 42 18.63 4.49 -2.09
N GLY A 43 18.48 3.38 -2.78
CA GLY A 43 19.26 2.17 -2.53
C GLY A 43 19.58 1.43 -3.82
N ASN A 44 20.66 0.64 -3.80
CA ASN A 44 21.05 -0.20 -4.93
C ASN A 44 20.14 -1.42 -5.03
N CYS A 45 19.49 -1.61 -6.18
CA CYS A 45 18.83 -2.87 -6.51
C CYS A 45 19.85 -3.84 -7.11
N THR A 46 20.18 -4.91 -6.40
CA THR A 46 21.17 -5.89 -6.83
C THR A 46 20.67 -6.84 -7.92
N ASN A 47 19.35 -7.01 -8.03
CA ASN A 47 18.73 -7.87 -9.04
C ASN A 47 17.29 -7.39 -9.34
N ILE A 48 17.14 -6.73 -10.48
CA ILE A 48 15.83 -6.20 -10.93
C ILE A 48 14.81 -7.30 -11.27
N THR A 49 15.24 -8.55 -11.44
CA THR A 49 14.33 -9.68 -11.67
C THR A 49 13.69 -10.21 -10.38
N LYS A 50 14.08 -9.69 -9.22
CA LYS A 50 13.54 -10.03 -7.89
C LYS A 50 12.59 -8.96 -7.34
N VAL A 51 12.05 -8.13 -8.22
CA VAL A 51 11.03 -7.13 -7.84
C VAL A 51 9.72 -7.85 -7.52
N VAL A 52 9.08 -7.41 -6.46
CA VAL A 52 7.73 -7.86 -6.06
C VAL A 52 6.72 -6.83 -6.56
N GLU A 53 5.72 -7.28 -7.30
CA GLU A 53 4.63 -6.44 -7.78
C GLU A 53 3.49 -6.38 -6.75
N PRO A 54 2.70 -5.29 -6.73
CA PRO A 54 1.61 -5.17 -5.76
C PRO A 54 0.38 -6.04 -6.09
N THR A 55 0.24 -6.49 -7.34
CA THR A 55 -0.96 -7.22 -7.78
C THR A 55 -1.02 -8.62 -7.21
N LEU A 56 -2.11 -8.96 -6.51
CA LEU A 56 -2.37 -10.31 -6.04
C LEU A 56 -2.42 -11.31 -7.21
N GLN A 57 -1.95 -12.52 -6.95
CA GLN A 57 -1.97 -13.63 -7.91
C GLN A 57 -3.04 -14.65 -7.49
N LYS A 58 -3.85 -15.12 -8.46
CA LYS A 58 -4.95 -16.07 -8.22
C LYS A 58 -4.53 -17.35 -7.49
N ASN A 59 -3.30 -17.79 -7.74
CA ASN A 59 -2.72 -19.00 -7.12
C ASN A 59 -1.44 -18.67 -6.34
N GLY A 60 -1.34 -17.47 -5.80
CA GLY A 60 -0.13 -16.97 -5.13
C GLY A 60 0.02 -17.42 -3.67
N GLY A 61 -0.85 -18.30 -3.17
CA GLY A 61 -0.85 -18.72 -1.77
C GLY A 61 -1.69 -17.81 -0.87
N SER A 62 -1.34 -17.79 0.40
CA SER A 62 -2.06 -17.05 1.43
C SER A 62 -1.66 -15.57 1.45
N ILE A 63 -2.59 -14.72 1.89
CA ILE A 63 -2.35 -13.28 2.12
C ILE A 63 -2.00 -13.10 3.61
N TYR A 64 -0.93 -12.38 3.84
CA TYR A 64 -0.39 -12.08 5.16
C TYR A 64 -0.37 -10.59 5.43
N TYR A 65 -0.57 -10.22 6.69
CA TYR A 65 -0.43 -8.87 7.20
C TYR A 65 0.63 -8.81 8.30
N ILE A 66 1.48 -7.80 8.27
CA ILE A 66 2.46 -7.50 9.32
C ILE A 66 2.33 -6.04 9.73
N ASN A 67 2.06 -5.79 11.00
CA ASN A 67 2.13 -4.47 11.60
C ASN A 67 3.57 -4.18 12.05
N LEU A 68 4.33 -3.43 11.23
CA LEU A 68 5.70 -3.05 11.58
C LEU A 68 5.76 -1.99 12.69
N SER A 69 4.69 -1.20 12.85
CA SER A 69 4.64 -0.19 13.91
C SER A 69 4.53 -0.78 15.29
N GLN A 70 3.95 -1.98 15.43
CA GLN A 70 3.60 -2.64 16.68
C GLN A 70 2.75 -1.77 17.62
N ASP A 71 2.09 -0.76 17.06
CA ASP A 71 1.15 0.11 17.76
C ASP A 71 -0.29 -0.32 17.51
N ASP A 72 -1.19 0.12 18.37
CA ASP A 72 -2.64 -0.03 18.17
C ASP A 72 -3.10 0.67 16.90
N PHE A 73 -4.23 0.23 16.36
CA PHE A 73 -4.86 0.87 15.21
C PHE A 73 -5.41 2.25 15.59
N LYS A 74 -4.79 3.32 15.09
CA LYS A 74 -5.11 4.71 15.39
C LYS A 74 -5.46 5.48 14.13
N LEU A 75 -6.49 6.31 14.20
CA LEU A 75 -7.03 7.05 13.04
C LEU A 75 -6.57 8.51 12.96
N GLY A 76 -5.79 8.98 13.94
CA GLY A 76 -5.29 10.36 13.92
C GLY A 76 -4.34 10.61 12.75
N GLY A 77 -4.56 11.71 12.05
CA GLY A 77 -3.80 12.10 10.85
C GLY A 77 -4.13 11.31 9.59
N SER A 78 -4.94 10.24 9.67
CA SER A 78 -5.26 9.40 8.52
C SER A 78 -6.09 10.13 7.46
N SER A 79 -6.06 9.63 6.24
CA SER A 79 -6.92 10.09 5.14
C SER A 79 -8.41 9.96 5.51
N PHE A 80 -8.76 8.92 6.28
CA PHE A 80 -10.12 8.76 6.79
C PHE A 80 -10.53 9.91 7.72
N ALA A 81 -9.68 10.33 8.64
CA ALA A 81 -9.95 11.49 9.50
C ALA A 81 -10.06 12.78 8.67
N GLN A 82 -9.20 12.96 7.69
CA GLN A 82 -9.17 14.14 6.82
C GLN A 82 -10.44 14.30 6.00
N ILE A 83 -10.99 13.25 5.40
CA ILE A 83 -12.26 13.34 4.63
C ILE A 83 -13.46 13.68 5.52
N LEU A 84 -13.35 13.46 6.83
CA LEU A 84 -14.35 13.86 7.82
C LEU A 84 -14.10 15.26 8.41
N ASN A 85 -13.14 16.00 7.86
CA ASN A 85 -12.65 17.29 8.39
C ASN A 85 -12.19 17.18 9.85
N LYS A 86 -11.53 16.08 10.19
CA LYS A 86 -10.95 15.81 11.50
C LYS A 86 -9.45 15.55 11.34
N ILE A 87 -8.69 15.81 12.39
CA ILE A 87 -7.28 15.41 12.46
C ILE A 87 -7.12 14.20 13.39
N GLY A 88 -7.86 14.20 14.51
CA GLY A 88 -7.68 13.23 15.59
C GLY A 88 -6.47 13.57 16.47
N ASN A 89 -6.40 12.95 17.63
CA ASN A 89 -5.35 13.23 18.63
C ASN A 89 -4.35 12.09 18.77
N GLU A 90 -4.66 10.90 18.25
CA GLU A 90 -3.85 9.70 18.38
C GLU A 90 -3.40 9.24 17.01
N THR A 91 -2.12 9.45 16.69
CA THR A 91 -1.47 8.93 15.49
C THR A 91 -0.74 7.62 15.80
N PRO A 92 -0.66 6.70 14.83
CA PRO A 92 0.20 5.53 14.99
C PRO A 92 1.68 5.93 15.05
N ASP A 93 2.47 5.16 15.81
CA ASP A 93 3.90 5.38 15.98
C ASP A 93 4.65 4.04 15.93
N VAL A 94 5.94 4.04 15.61
CA VAL A 94 6.77 2.84 15.70
C VAL A 94 7.23 2.66 17.14
N LYS A 95 6.87 1.53 17.75
CA LYS A 95 7.15 1.26 19.16
C LYS A 95 8.52 0.63 19.41
N ASP A 96 9.05 -0.07 18.44
CA ASP A 96 10.32 -0.80 18.54
C ASP A 96 11.06 -0.77 17.19
N ALA A 97 12.09 0.07 17.09
CA ALA A 97 12.91 0.22 15.88
C ALA A 97 13.76 -1.03 15.59
N VAL A 98 14.16 -1.78 16.62
CA VAL A 98 14.94 -3.01 16.43
C VAL A 98 14.07 -4.09 15.81
N GLN A 99 12.85 -4.26 16.33
CA GLN A 99 11.89 -5.21 15.77
C GLN A 99 11.43 -4.78 14.37
N PHE A 100 11.24 -3.48 14.12
CA PHE A 100 10.98 -2.94 12.80
C PHE A 100 12.08 -3.35 11.81
N SER A 101 13.35 -3.09 12.15
CA SER A 101 14.50 -3.44 11.32
C SER A 101 14.62 -4.95 11.10
N THR A 102 14.41 -5.75 12.15
CA THR A 102 14.40 -7.22 12.07
C THR A 102 13.33 -7.72 11.10
N THR A 103 12.12 -7.19 11.21
CA THR A 103 10.99 -7.54 10.35
C THR A 103 11.25 -7.13 8.91
N PHE A 104 11.70 -5.90 8.69
CA PHE A 104 12.04 -5.38 7.36
C PHE A 104 13.09 -6.27 6.68
N ASN A 105 14.17 -6.60 7.37
CA ASN A 105 15.24 -7.45 6.84
C ASN A 105 14.73 -8.89 6.54
N ALA A 106 13.85 -9.45 7.38
CA ALA A 106 13.25 -10.75 7.14
C ALA A 106 12.44 -10.78 5.83
N ILE A 107 11.65 -9.74 5.58
CA ILE A 107 10.88 -9.60 4.34
C ILE A 107 11.81 -9.42 3.13
N GLN A 108 12.87 -8.60 3.24
CA GLN A 108 13.87 -8.46 2.17
C GLN A 108 14.56 -9.79 1.83
N ASP A 109 14.86 -10.61 2.82
CA ASP A 109 15.44 -11.93 2.60
C ASP A 109 14.45 -12.87 1.87
N LEU A 110 13.17 -12.82 2.22
CA LEU A 110 12.13 -13.60 1.53
C LEU A 110 11.94 -13.12 0.08
N ILE A 111 12.02 -11.82 -0.20
CA ILE A 111 11.98 -11.26 -1.56
C ILE A 111 13.18 -11.76 -2.36
N LYS A 112 14.39 -11.65 -1.83
CA LYS A 112 15.62 -12.15 -2.47
C LYS A 112 15.56 -13.65 -2.76
N ALA A 113 14.93 -14.42 -1.88
CA ALA A 113 14.69 -15.85 -2.04
C ALA A 113 13.55 -16.18 -3.02
N GLY A 114 12.81 -15.19 -3.55
CA GLY A 114 11.67 -15.39 -4.46
C GLY A 114 10.46 -16.04 -3.78
N LYS A 115 10.30 -15.85 -2.48
CA LYS A 115 9.20 -16.43 -1.69
C LYS A 115 7.96 -15.55 -1.63
N ILE A 116 8.09 -14.25 -1.86
CA ILE A 116 6.99 -13.30 -1.92
C ILE A 116 6.48 -13.23 -3.35
N LYS A 117 5.18 -13.40 -3.55
CA LYS A 117 4.51 -13.42 -4.86
C LYS A 117 3.91 -12.08 -5.23
N ALA A 118 3.37 -11.38 -4.25
CA ALA A 118 2.87 -10.01 -4.35
C ALA A 118 3.09 -9.31 -3.01
N GLY A 119 3.18 -7.97 -3.00
CA GLY A 119 3.33 -7.23 -1.74
C GLY A 119 3.11 -5.75 -1.93
N HIS A 120 2.54 -5.13 -0.89
CA HIS A 120 2.23 -3.70 -0.85
C HIS A 120 2.37 -3.19 0.59
N ASP A 121 2.88 -2.00 0.77
CA ASP A 121 2.84 -1.29 2.03
C ASP A 121 1.43 -0.71 2.31
N VAL A 122 1.09 -0.58 3.58
CA VAL A 122 -0.13 0.13 3.97
C VAL A 122 0.17 1.62 4.05
N GLY A 123 -0.42 2.36 3.13
CA GLY A 123 -0.25 3.81 3.00
C GLY A 123 -1.54 4.58 3.25
N SER A 124 -1.70 5.70 2.55
CA SER A 124 -2.88 6.56 2.63
C SER A 124 -4.18 5.81 2.33
N GLY A 125 -5.16 5.94 3.21
CA GLY A 125 -6.44 5.23 3.14
C GLY A 125 -6.44 3.89 3.87
N GLY A 126 -5.32 3.46 4.45
CA GLY A 126 -5.21 2.29 5.31
C GLY A 126 -5.28 0.95 4.59
N LEU A 127 -5.48 -0.10 5.39
CA LEU A 127 -5.47 -1.48 4.92
C LEU A 127 -6.50 -1.76 3.80
N ILE A 128 -7.70 -1.17 3.88
CA ILE A 128 -8.74 -1.40 2.87
C ILE A 128 -8.32 -0.88 1.50
N THR A 129 -7.73 0.31 1.44
CA THR A 129 -7.24 0.89 0.18
C THR A 129 -6.13 0.03 -0.41
N THR A 130 -5.14 -0.36 0.39
CA THR A 130 -4.07 -1.27 -0.02
C THR A 130 -4.61 -2.57 -0.64
N LEU A 131 -5.56 -3.22 0.04
CA LEU A 131 -6.14 -4.48 -0.44
C LEU A 131 -6.94 -4.32 -1.74
N LEU A 132 -7.65 -3.20 -1.91
CA LEU A 132 -8.35 -2.87 -3.15
C LEU A 132 -7.36 -2.62 -4.29
N GLU A 133 -6.32 -1.82 -4.06
CA GLU A 133 -5.28 -1.53 -5.05
C GLU A 133 -4.54 -2.79 -5.50
N MET A 134 -4.29 -3.73 -4.59
CA MET A 134 -3.73 -5.04 -4.94
C MET A 134 -4.62 -5.88 -5.86
N CYS A 135 -5.91 -5.55 -5.96
CA CYS A 135 -6.86 -6.22 -6.85
C CYS A 135 -7.14 -5.44 -8.15
N PHE A 136 -6.84 -4.14 -8.22
CA PHE A 136 -7.31 -3.27 -9.33
C PHE A 136 -6.75 -3.61 -10.70
N ALA A 137 -5.59 -4.22 -10.76
CA ALA A 137 -4.91 -4.52 -12.03
C ALA A 137 -5.55 -5.67 -12.83
N ASP A 138 -6.29 -6.58 -12.20
CA ASP A 138 -7.00 -7.69 -12.86
C ASP A 138 -8.51 -7.58 -12.64
N LYS A 139 -9.28 -7.63 -13.73
CA LYS A 139 -10.74 -7.52 -13.70
C LYS A 139 -11.46 -8.66 -12.96
N ASN A 140 -10.81 -9.82 -12.87
CA ASN A 140 -11.38 -11.02 -12.24
C ASN A 140 -10.58 -11.41 -10.99
N LEU A 141 -10.17 -10.44 -10.21
CA LEU A 141 -9.38 -10.62 -9.01
C LEU A 141 -10.10 -10.01 -7.81
N GLY A 142 -10.09 -10.72 -6.70
CA GLY A 142 -10.58 -10.28 -5.41
C GLY A 142 -9.97 -11.10 -4.31
N ALA A 143 -10.50 -11.01 -3.10
CA ALA A 143 -10.01 -11.78 -1.97
C ALA A 143 -11.11 -12.04 -0.93
N ASN A 144 -10.96 -13.14 -0.20
CA ASN A 144 -11.69 -13.42 1.03
C ASN A 144 -10.74 -13.29 2.21
N LEU A 145 -11.08 -12.40 3.15
CA LEU A 145 -10.22 -12.00 4.25
C LEU A 145 -10.92 -12.17 5.58
N ASP A 146 -10.19 -12.64 6.57
CA ASP A 146 -10.58 -12.66 7.98
C ASP A 146 -9.54 -11.87 8.79
N LEU A 147 -9.95 -10.70 9.27
CA LEU A 147 -9.11 -9.77 10.04
C LEU A 147 -9.26 -9.97 11.56
N THR A 148 -10.04 -10.95 12.00
CA THR A 148 -10.33 -11.20 13.42
C THR A 148 -9.05 -11.42 14.24
N SER A 149 -8.04 -12.06 13.63
CA SER A 149 -6.75 -12.33 14.28
C SER A 149 -5.93 -11.07 14.58
N LEU A 150 -6.30 -9.90 14.01
CA LEU A 150 -5.64 -8.62 14.29
C LEU A 150 -5.97 -8.07 15.68
N GLY A 151 -7.04 -8.58 16.33
CA GLY A 151 -7.35 -8.29 17.74
C GLY A 151 -8.04 -6.96 18.01
N GLU A 152 -8.38 -6.18 16.97
CA GLU A 152 -9.15 -4.94 17.09
C GLU A 152 -10.60 -5.17 16.61
N ALA A 153 -11.55 -4.91 17.49
CA ALA A 153 -12.96 -5.14 17.21
C ALA A 153 -13.61 -4.04 16.35
N ASP A 154 -13.06 -2.83 16.39
CA ASP A 154 -13.54 -1.72 15.57
C ASP A 154 -13.02 -1.86 14.15
N ALA A 155 -13.90 -2.28 13.24
CA ALA A 155 -13.57 -2.46 11.84
C ALA A 155 -13.08 -1.18 11.15
N LEU A 156 -13.54 0.01 11.57
CA LEU A 156 -13.07 1.28 11.02
C LEU A 156 -11.59 1.49 11.37
N ARG A 157 -11.18 1.17 12.59
CA ARG A 157 -9.78 1.24 12.98
C ARG A 157 -8.92 0.27 12.18
N VAL A 158 -9.34 -1.00 12.09
CA VAL A 158 -8.60 -2.02 11.33
C VAL A 158 -8.44 -1.64 9.85
N LEU A 159 -9.52 -1.15 9.23
CA LEU A 159 -9.54 -0.89 7.80
C LEU A 159 -8.86 0.42 7.40
N PHE A 160 -8.95 1.45 8.22
CA PHE A 160 -8.54 2.81 7.85
C PHE A 160 -7.37 3.39 8.64
N ALA A 161 -6.83 2.67 9.63
CA ALA A 161 -5.60 3.11 10.28
C ALA A 161 -4.42 3.01 9.31
N GLU A 162 -3.58 4.02 9.32
CA GLU A 162 -2.39 4.13 8.46
C GLU A 162 -1.11 3.75 9.24
N ASN A 163 -1.20 2.69 10.04
CA ASN A 163 -0.04 2.12 10.71
C ASN A 163 0.96 1.62 9.67
N ILE A 164 2.25 1.84 9.90
CA ILE A 164 3.30 1.29 9.04
C ILE A 164 3.19 -0.23 9.05
N SER A 165 2.75 -0.79 7.93
CA SER A 165 2.39 -2.21 7.81
C SER A 165 2.65 -2.71 6.41
N LEU A 166 2.70 -4.02 6.25
CA LEU A 166 2.85 -4.70 4.97
C LEU A 166 1.73 -5.71 4.77
N VAL A 167 1.22 -5.77 3.55
CA VAL A 167 0.40 -6.88 3.05
C VAL A 167 1.21 -7.62 1.99
N PHE A 168 1.31 -8.92 2.08
CA PHE A 168 2.00 -9.71 1.06
C PHE A 168 1.34 -11.06 0.85
N GLN A 169 1.60 -11.66 -0.30
CA GLN A 169 1.12 -12.98 -0.68
C GLN A 169 2.28 -13.94 -0.84
N ALA A 170 2.16 -15.12 -0.24
CA ALA A 170 3.22 -16.14 -0.25
C ALA A 170 2.65 -17.53 0.04
N ASP A 171 3.44 -18.56 -0.25
CA ASP A 171 3.18 -19.92 0.23
C ASP A 171 3.40 -20.02 1.75
N GLU A 172 2.72 -20.94 2.42
CA GLU A 172 2.80 -21.11 3.89
C GLU A 172 4.21 -21.45 4.40
N SER A 173 5.11 -21.86 3.52
CA SER A 173 6.52 -22.11 3.89
C SER A 173 7.25 -20.88 4.46
N VAL A 174 6.71 -19.67 4.28
CA VAL A 174 7.27 -18.43 4.86
C VAL A 174 7.03 -18.33 6.36
N GLU A 175 5.97 -18.96 6.88
CA GLU A 175 5.57 -18.88 8.28
C GLU A 175 6.68 -19.38 9.23
N ALA A 176 7.32 -20.50 8.89
CA ALA A 176 8.43 -21.04 9.67
C ALA A 176 9.63 -20.08 9.70
N VAL A 177 9.91 -19.40 8.59
CA VAL A 177 11.02 -18.43 8.49
C VAL A 177 10.72 -17.19 9.32
N LEU A 178 9.51 -16.64 9.22
CA LEU A 178 9.08 -15.47 10.00
C LEU A 178 9.07 -15.77 11.50
N THR A 179 8.54 -16.93 11.89
CA THR A 179 8.53 -17.38 13.30
C THR A 179 9.94 -17.52 13.84
N ALA A 180 10.86 -18.16 13.09
CA ALA A 180 12.25 -18.34 13.51
C ALA A 180 13.00 -17.00 13.69
N LYS A 181 12.57 -15.95 12.98
CA LYS A 181 13.11 -14.58 13.11
C LYS A 181 12.35 -13.72 14.14
N GLY A 182 11.38 -14.29 14.86
CA GLY A 182 10.58 -13.55 15.86
C GLY A 182 9.65 -12.50 15.25
N VAL A 183 9.30 -12.62 13.96
CA VAL A 183 8.39 -11.70 13.29
C VAL A 183 6.95 -12.10 13.58
N LYS A 184 6.16 -11.16 14.08
CA LYS A 184 4.71 -11.33 14.23
C LYS A 184 4.02 -11.09 12.90
N PHE A 185 3.21 -12.04 12.46
CA PHE A 185 2.44 -11.94 11.24
C PHE A 185 1.03 -12.51 11.45
N HIS A 186 0.11 -12.12 10.58
CA HIS A 186 -1.25 -12.64 10.54
C HIS A 186 -1.55 -13.17 9.14
N LYS A 187 -2.00 -14.41 9.05
CA LYS A 187 -2.57 -14.97 7.84
C LYS A 187 -4.01 -14.51 7.76
N ILE A 188 -4.30 -13.63 6.81
CA ILE A 188 -5.59 -12.93 6.75
C ILE A 188 -6.52 -13.43 5.64
N GLY A 189 -6.08 -14.30 4.74
CA GLY A 189 -6.96 -14.85 3.71
C GLY A 189 -6.26 -15.30 2.45
N ALA A 190 -7.00 -15.29 1.35
CA ALA A 190 -6.51 -15.70 0.04
C ALA A 190 -7.21 -14.96 -1.10
N ALA A 191 -6.53 -14.86 -2.26
CA ALA A 191 -7.10 -14.29 -3.48
C ALA A 191 -8.21 -15.19 -4.06
N THR A 192 -9.16 -14.58 -4.76
CA THR A 192 -10.26 -15.24 -5.45
C THR A 192 -10.35 -14.81 -6.91
N ASN A 193 -11.12 -15.56 -7.71
CA ASN A 193 -11.40 -15.22 -9.11
C ASN A 193 -12.70 -14.39 -9.27
N GLN A 194 -13.07 -13.63 -8.28
CA GLN A 194 -14.28 -12.80 -8.28
C GLN A 194 -13.90 -11.36 -7.95
N SER A 195 -14.47 -10.39 -8.66
CA SER A 195 -14.21 -8.95 -8.45
C SER A 195 -14.89 -8.42 -7.17
N THR A 196 -14.73 -9.15 -6.08
CA THR A 196 -15.29 -8.79 -4.77
C THR A 196 -14.23 -8.98 -3.70
N LEU A 197 -14.07 -7.98 -2.84
CA LEU A 197 -13.27 -8.08 -1.63
C LEU A 197 -14.21 -8.33 -0.46
N ASN A 198 -14.22 -9.55 0.05
CA ASN A 198 -15.00 -9.95 1.23
C ASN A 198 -14.10 -9.86 2.47
N VAL A 199 -14.57 -9.16 3.49
CA VAL A 199 -13.83 -8.93 4.73
C VAL A 199 -14.68 -9.32 5.92
N VAL A 200 -14.15 -10.14 6.80
CA VAL A 200 -14.72 -10.48 8.10
C VAL A 200 -13.84 -9.88 9.20
N ASN A 201 -14.47 -9.30 10.23
CA ASN A 201 -13.81 -8.90 11.46
C ASN A 201 -14.71 -9.25 12.66
N GLY A 202 -14.41 -10.34 13.34
CA GLY A 202 -15.28 -10.90 14.38
C GLY A 202 -16.64 -11.30 13.83
N SER A 203 -17.70 -10.69 14.34
CA SER A 203 -19.07 -10.93 13.84
C SER A 203 -19.49 -10.02 12.68
N GLN A 204 -18.64 -9.10 12.27
CA GLN A 204 -18.94 -8.14 11.19
C GLN A 204 -18.44 -8.67 9.86
N SER A 205 -19.19 -8.44 8.79
CA SER A 205 -18.90 -8.90 7.44
C SER A 205 -19.19 -7.79 6.44
N TYR A 206 -18.28 -7.57 5.50
CA TYR A 206 -18.36 -6.54 4.49
C TYR A 206 -18.02 -7.14 3.12
N ALA A 207 -18.71 -6.65 2.08
CA ALA A 207 -18.40 -7.00 0.70
C ALA A 207 -18.22 -5.71 -0.11
N PHE A 208 -17.09 -5.59 -0.76
CA PHE A 208 -16.73 -4.43 -1.57
C PHE A 208 -16.69 -4.83 -3.05
N ASP A 209 -17.43 -4.11 -3.88
CA ASP A 209 -17.41 -4.25 -5.34
C ASP A 209 -16.14 -3.59 -5.88
N ILE A 210 -15.17 -4.40 -6.30
CA ILE A 210 -13.86 -3.93 -6.79
C ILE A 210 -14.01 -3.15 -8.10
N GLU A 211 -14.91 -3.55 -8.99
CA GLU A 211 -15.12 -2.85 -10.27
C GLU A 211 -15.60 -1.42 -10.04
N HIS A 212 -16.60 -1.27 -9.18
CA HIS A 212 -17.11 0.05 -8.80
C HIS A 212 -16.05 0.90 -8.09
N LEU A 213 -15.37 0.33 -7.09
CA LEU A 213 -14.39 1.08 -6.31
C LEU A 213 -13.14 1.46 -7.11
N ARG A 214 -12.74 0.65 -8.10
CA ARG A 214 -11.68 1.00 -9.04
C ARG A 214 -12.07 2.22 -9.88
N ASP A 215 -13.31 2.28 -10.36
CA ASP A 215 -13.80 3.46 -11.08
C ASP A 215 -13.85 4.72 -10.20
N VAL A 216 -14.25 4.57 -8.94
CA VAL A 216 -14.20 5.67 -7.95
C VAL A 216 -12.76 6.15 -7.73
N TRP A 217 -11.82 5.23 -7.54
CA TRP A 217 -10.39 5.52 -7.36
C TRP A 217 -9.80 6.25 -8.58
N TYR A 218 -10.11 5.81 -9.79
CA TYR A 218 -9.58 6.41 -11.02
C TYR A 218 -10.26 7.75 -11.38
N LYS A 219 -11.49 7.98 -10.88
CA LYS A 219 -12.30 9.15 -11.24
C LYS A 219 -11.62 10.49 -10.97
N THR A 220 -10.86 10.63 -9.91
CA THR A 220 -10.14 11.88 -9.60
C THR A 220 -9.13 12.23 -10.70
N SER A 221 -8.37 11.25 -11.18
CA SER A 221 -7.45 11.42 -12.31
C SER A 221 -8.19 11.78 -13.59
N TYR A 222 -9.33 11.15 -13.85
CA TYR A 222 -10.19 11.50 -14.99
C TYR A 222 -10.69 12.94 -14.93
N LEU A 223 -11.13 13.42 -13.76
CA LEU A 223 -11.61 14.79 -13.60
C LEU A 223 -10.50 15.83 -13.85
N LEU A 224 -9.27 15.54 -13.47
CA LEU A 224 -8.11 16.36 -13.77
C LEU A 224 -7.77 16.32 -15.27
N ASP A 225 -7.75 15.12 -15.86
CA ASP A 225 -7.47 14.89 -17.26
C ASP A 225 -8.46 15.63 -18.19
N ARG A 226 -9.74 15.70 -17.83
CA ARG A 226 -10.73 16.51 -18.55
C ARG A 226 -10.32 17.96 -18.69
N LYS A 227 -9.70 18.55 -17.68
CA LYS A 227 -9.21 19.93 -17.72
C LYS A 227 -7.96 20.09 -18.57
N GLN A 228 -7.11 19.06 -18.63
CA GLN A 228 -5.84 19.10 -19.37
C GLN A 228 -5.98 18.72 -20.83
N SER A 229 -6.74 17.65 -21.13
CA SER A 229 -6.81 17.02 -22.46
C SER A 229 -8.14 17.23 -23.17
N GLY A 230 -9.13 17.82 -22.49
CA GLY A 230 -10.50 17.97 -22.98
C GLY A 230 -11.38 16.73 -22.75
N GLU A 231 -12.69 16.95 -22.82
CA GLU A 231 -13.72 15.95 -22.45
C GLU A 231 -13.58 14.61 -23.22
N VAL A 232 -13.45 14.70 -24.54
CA VAL A 232 -13.48 13.50 -25.42
C VAL A 232 -12.30 12.57 -25.10
N LYS A 233 -11.08 13.08 -25.13
CA LYS A 233 -9.87 12.27 -24.91
C LYS A 233 -9.79 11.73 -23.49
N ALA A 234 -10.18 12.51 -22.51
CA ALA A 234 -10.21 12.07 -21.13
C ALA A 234 -11.23 10.95 -20.91
N LYS A 235 -12.42 11.08 -21.55
CA LYS A 235 -13.44 10.03 -21.47
C LYS A 235 -13.00 8.74 -22.16
N GLU A 236 -12.39 8.81 -23.34
CA GLU A 236 -11.84 7.62 -24.01
C GLU A 236 -10.85 6.88 -23.11
N ARG A 237 -9.95 7.59 -22.43
CA ARG A 237 -9.02 6.98 -21.47
C ARG A 237 -9.72 6.37 -20.28
N PHE A 238 -10.70 7.07 -19.70
CA PHE A 238 -11.48 6.57 -18.59
C PHE A 238 -12.26 5.31 -18.93
N ASP A 239 -12.88 5.26 -20.10
CA ASP A 239 -13.63 4.09 -20.54
C ASP A 239 -12.72 2.89 -20.88
N ASN A 240 -11.45 3.15 -21.22
CA ASN A 240 -10.52 2.14 -21.71
C ASN A 240 -9.41 1.74 -20.71
N TYR A 241 -9.23 2.44 -19.57
CA TYR A 241 -8.12 2.13 -18.67
C TYR A 241 -8.15 0.68 -18.16
N LYS A 242 -9.33 0.11 -17.97
CA LYS A 242 -9.52 -1.30 -17.56
C LYS A 242 -9.13 -2.33 -18.64
N ASN A 243 -8.96 -1.90 -19.88
CA ASN A 243 -8.67 -2.76 -21.01
C ASN A 243 -7.19 -2.69 -21.41
N GLN A 244 -6.36 -2.00 -20.62
CA GLN A 244 -4.92 -1.94 -20.84
C GLN A 244 -4.30 -3.32 -20.64
N VAL A 245 -3.46 -3.72 -21.58
CA VAL A 245 -2.69 -4.95 -21.47
C VAL A 245 -1.54 -4.70 -20.47
N LEU A 246 -1.42 -5.52 -19.45
CA LEU A 246 -0.34 -5.42 -18.44
C LEU A 246 0.97 -6.04 -18.93
N SER A 247 0.96 -6.74 -20.05
CA SER A 247 2.15 -7.33 -20.68
C SER A 247 2.62 -6.48 -21.85
N TYR A 248 3.93 -6.31 -21.96
CA TYR A 248 4.55 -5.67 -23.12
C TYR A 248 5.00 -6.74 -24.11
N GLU A 249 4.58 -6.60 -25.36
CA GLU A 249 5.03 -7.44 -26.44
C GLU A 249 6.20 -6.76 -27.16
N PHE A 250 7.35 -7.41 -27.16
CA PHE A 250 8.50 -6.94 -27.91
C PHE A 250 8.30 -7.15 -29.41
N ALA A 251 8.98 -6.32 -30.21
CA ALA A 251 8.95 -6.48 -31.66
C ALA A 251 9.37 -7.90 -32.09
N PRO A 252 8.73 -8.49 -33.09
CA PRO A 252 9.09 -9.82 -33.56
C PRO A 252 10.60 -9.92 -33.89
N GLY A 253 11.25 -10.96 -33.37
CA GLY A 253 12.68 -11.19 -33.56
C GLY A 253 13.60 -10.49 -32.58
N TRP A 254 13.08 -9.70 -31.62
CA TRP A 254 13.92 -9.15 -30.56
C TRP A 254 14.28 -10.24 -29.54
N ASN A 255 15.56 -10.39 -29.27
CA ASN A 255 16.14 -11.47 -28.44
C ASN A 255 16.42 -11.06 -26.99
N GLY A 256 15.97 -9.88 -26.57
CA GLY A 256 16.20 -9.39 -25.19
C GLY A 256 17.53 -8.65 -25.03
N SER A 257 18.31 -8.43 -26.08
CA SER A 257 19.56 -7.69 -25.99
C SER A 257 19.61 -6.52 -26.97
N PHE A 258 20.27 -5.44 -26.56
CA PHE A 258 20.61 -4.34 -27.47
C PHE A 258 21.90 -4.69 -28.22
N ALA A 259 21.94 -4.41 -29.50
CA ALA A 259 23.19 -4.48 -30.24
C ALA A 259 24.20 -3.54 -29.59
N LYS A 260 25.38 -4.06 -29.31
CA LYS A 260 26.52 -3.27 -28.83
C LYS A 260 27.13 -2.49 -29.99
#